data_e7b0854eae704c99226fbbd5067667e2
#
_entry.id   e7b0854eae704c99226fbbd5067667e2
#
_cell.length_a   1.000
_cell.length_b   1.000
_cell.length_c   1.000
_cell.angle_alpha   90.00
_cell.angle_beta   90.00
_cell.angle_gamma   90.00
#
_symmetry.space_group_name_H-M   'P 1'
#
loop_
_entity.id
_entity.type
_entity.pdbx_description
1 polymer ?
#
loop_
_entity_poly.entity_id
_entity_poly.type
_entity_poly.pdbx_seq_one_letter_code
_entity_poly.pdbx_strand_id
1 'polypeptide(L)'
;PESLETINSRAFEGCSALEKIELPDNIEQIGMYAFEDCTALKSVRLPARLTDIDQAVFAGCESLENIVIPEGVTSIKYRAFDGCDNLQYAIIPASVTSIEDGAFETGRRDRDLLIYCKEGTCAESYAKENDISYAYGNTAKKRQTITANDFEKMYGDESFYIQAATDGDGKLTYKVKDESVVTVSADGKVT
;
A
#
# COMPACT_ATOMS: atom_id res chain seq x y z
N PRO A 1 -15.38 -14.03 12.43
CA PRO A 1 -15.34 -14.48 13.83
C PRO A 1 -13.92 -14.39 14.36
N GLU A 2 -13.74 -13.97 15.61
CA GLU A 2 -12.41 -13.85 16.26
C GLU A 2 -11.68 -15.20 16.41
N SER A 3 -12.38 -16.31 16.22
CA SER A 3 -11.82 -17.66 16.25
C SER A 3 -11.40 -18.22 14.88
N LEU A 4 -11.49 -17.42 13.82
CA LEU A 4 -11.13 -17.87 12.47
C LEU A 4 -9.60 -17.80 12.31
N GLU A 5 -8.94 -18.94 12.18
CA GLU A 5 -7.49 -19.04 12.02
C GLU A 5 -7.05 -19.36 10.59
N THR A 6 -7.97 -19.90 9.77
CA THR A 6 -7.63 -20.35 8.42
C THR A 6 -8.71 -19.98 7.41
N ILE A 7 -8.32 -19.44 6.27
CA ILE A 7 -9.12 -19.35 5.06
C ILE A 7 -8.69 -20.50 4.14
N ASN A 8 -9.60 -21.38 3.82
CA ASN A 8 -9.30 -22.55 2.99
C ASN A 8 -9.00 -22.14 1.54
N SER A 9 -8.33 -23.04 0.82
CA SER A 9 -8.08 -22.88 -0.62
C SER A 9 -9.39 -22.63 -1.35
N ARG A 10 -9.38 -21.66 -2.29
CA ARG A 10 -10.52 -21.28 -3.15
C ARG A 10 -11.76 -20.74 -2.42
N ALA A 11 -11.63 -20.32 -1.15
CA ALA A 11 -12.79 -19.92 -0.32
C ALA A 11 -13.60 -18.75 -0.90
N PHE A 12 -12.96 -17.84 -1.62
CA PHE A 12 -13.56 -16.67 -2.28
C PHE A 12 -13.22 -16.61 -3.77
N GLU A 13 -12.78 -17.73 -4.36
CA GLU A 13 -12.46 -17.79 -5.80
C GLU A 13 -13.64 -17.30 -6.64
N GLY A 14 -13.37 -16.41 -7.59
CA GLY A 14 -14.38 -15.85 -8.49
C GLY A 14 -15.40 -14.92 -7.83
N CYS A 15 -15.18 -14.47 -6.60
CA CYS A 15 -16.03 -13.47 -5.95
C CYS A 15 -15.86 -12.10 -6.61
N SER A 16 -16.24 -11.97 -7.89
CA SER A 16 -15.97 -10.82 -8.74
C SER A 16 -16.64 -9.50 -8.30
N ALA A 17 -17.66 -9.58 -7.41
CA ALA A 17 -18.31 -8.39 -6.83
C ALA A 17 -17.74 -8.00 -5.45
N LEU A 18 -16.71 -8.70 -4.93
CA LEU A 18 -16.12 -8.41 -3.63
C LEU A 18 -15.18 -7.21 -3.76
N GLU A 19 -15.64 -6.02 -3.33
CA GLU A 19 -14.83 -4.79 -3.39
C GLU A 19 -13.86 -4.62 -2.21
N LYS A 20 -14.22 -5.14 -1.05
CA LYS A 20 -13.45 -5.03 0.20
C LYS A 20 -13.71 -6.21 1.11
N ILE A 21 -12.70 -6.64 1.82
CA ILE A 21 -12.82 -7.64 2.89
C ILE A 21 -11.96 -7.23 4.09
N GLU A 22 -12.49 -7.45 5.28
CA GLU A 22 -11.77 -7.27 6.54
C GLU A 22 -11.45 -8.64 7.13
N LEU A 23 -10.16 -8.95 7.17
CA LEU A 23 -9.64 -10.21 7.67
C LEU A 23 -9.26 -10.05 9.16
N PRO A 24 -9.73 -10.94 10.07
CA PRO A 24 -9.31 -10.94 11.48
C PRO A 24 -7.81 -11.15 11.63
N ASP A 25 -7.20 -10.51 12.63
CA ASP A 25 -5.75 -10.56 12.87
C ASP A 25 -5.21 -11.93 13.31
N ASN A 26 -6.08 -12.83 13.75
CA ASN A 26 -5.71 -14.18 14.18
C ASN A 26 -5.67 -15.22 13.05
N ILE A 27 -5.94 -14.82 11.79
CA ILE A 27 -5.74 -15.71 10.65
C ILE A 27 -4.23 -15.94 10.47
N GLU A 28 -3.84 -17.21 10.45
CA GLU A 28 -2.46 -17.68 10.28
C GLU A 28 -2.21 -18.22 8.88
N GLN A 29 -3.28 -18.63 8.16
CA GLN A 29 -3.18 -19.21 6.83
C GLN A 29 -4.29 -18.72 5.90
N ILE A 30 -3.90 -18.38 4.68
CA ILE A 30 -4.79 -18.15 3.54
C ILE A 30 -4.37 -19.16 2.46
N GLY A 31 -5.25 -20.10 2.15
CA GLY A 31 -4.94 -21.20 1.23
C GLY A 31 -4.83 -20.74 -0.22
N MET A 32 -4.26 -21.60 -1.06
CA MET A 32 -4.04 -21.35 -2.49
C MET A 32 -5.34 -20.93 -3.19
N TYR A 33 -5.26 -19.96 -4.08
CA TYR A 33 -6.39 -19.45 -4.88
C TYR A 33 -7.53 -18.85 -4.06
N ALA A 34 -7.30 -18.52 -2.77
CA ALA A 34 -8.39 -18.14 -1.87
C ALA A 34 -9.19 -16.93 -2.34
N PHE A 35 -8.57 -15.98 -3.01
CA PHE A 35 -9.17 -14.77 -3.59
C PHE A 35 -8.90 -14.65 -5.09
N GLU A 36 -8.60 -15.77 -5.77
CA GLU A 36 -8.40 -15.78 -7.22
C GLU A 36 -9.63 -15.21 -7.93
N ASP A 37 -9.41 -14.34 -8.93
CA ASP A 37 -10.46 -13.69 -9.72
C ASP A 37 -11.47 -12.86 -8.91
N CYS A 38 -11.07 -12.34 -7.74
CA CYS A 38 -11.81 -11.28 -7.05
C CYS A 38 -11.59 -9.95 -7.77
N THR A 39 -12.09 -9.81 -9.01
CA THR A 39 -11.74 -8.72 -9.93
C THR A 39 -12.09 -7.32 -9.43
N ALA A 40 -13.09 -7.17 -8.55
CA ALA A 40 -13.47 -5.88 -7.96
C ALA A 40 -12.72 -5.54 -6.66
N LEU A 41 -11.85 -6.43 -6.13
CA LEU A 41 -11.17 -6.23 -4.85
C LEU A 41 -10.14 -5.12 -4.96
N LYS A 42 -10.41 -3.96 -4.33
CA LYS A 42 -9.57 -2.75 -4.38
C LYS A 42 -8.46 -2.72 -3.34
N SER A 43 -8.74 -3.28 -2.18
CA SER A 43 -7.80 -3.30 -1.06
C SER A 43 -8.08 -4.47 -0.12
N VAL A 44 -7.03 -4.99 0.48
CA VAL A 44 -7.10 -6.00 1.53
C VAL A 44 -6.02 -5.71 2.58
N ARG A 45 -6.40 -5.78 3.85
CA ARG A 45 -5.44 -5.76 4.95
C ARG A 45 -5.11 -7.20 5.33
N LEU A 46 -3.85 -7.58 5.12
CA LEU A 46 -3.38 -8.92 5.47
C LEU A 46 -3.24 -9.07 6.99
N PRO A 47 -3.65 -10.21 7.57
CA PRO A 47 -3.48 -10.51 8.99
C PRO A 47 -2.02 -10.55 9.41
N ALA A 48 -1.72 -10.03 10.61
CA ALA A 48 -0.34 -9.91 11.09
C ALA A 48 0.34 -11.26 11.42
N ARG A 49 -0.44 -12.32 11.53
CA ARG A 49 0.05 -13.68 11.86
C ARG A 49 0.36 -14.54 10.64
N LEU A 50 0.16 -14.03 9.42
CA LEU A 50 0.52 -14.78 8.21
C LEU A 50 2.01 -15.05 8.16
N THR A 51 2.38 -16.28 7.79
CA THR A 51 3.76 -16.71 7.56
C THR A 51 4.14 -16.77 6.08
N ASP A 52 3.15 -16.92 5.22
CA ASP A 52 3.31 -17.05 3.78
C ASP A 52 2.17 -16.37 3.03
N ILE A 53 2.44 -15.90 1.81
CA ILE A 53 1.44 -15.62 0.80
C ILE A 53 1.46 -16.80 -0.17
N ASP A 54 0.43 -17.64 -0.10
CA ASP A 54 0.40 -18.90 -0.83
C ASP A 54 0.16 -18.70 -2.34
N GLN A 55 0.24 -19.79 -3.10
CA GLN A 55 0.14 -19.78 -4.56
C GLN A 55 -1.19 -19.15 -5.01
N ALA A 56 -1.09 -18.17 -5.92
CA ALA A 56 -2.19 -17.51 -6.60
C ALA A 56 -3.31 -16.96 -5.67
N VAL A 57 -2.97 -16.63 -4.42
CA VAL A 57 -3.97 -16.18 -3.43
C VAL A 57 -4.77 -14.99 -3.93
N PHE A 58 -4.14 -14.05 -4.62
CA PHE A 58 -4.78 -12.85 -5.17
C PHE A 58 -4.63 -12.76 -6.69
N ALA A 59 -4.41 -13.89 -7.38
CA ALA A 59 -4.30 -13.87 -8.83
C ALA A 59 -5.60 -13.36 -9.46
N GLY A 60 -5.50 -12.52 -10.48
CA GLY A 60 -6.66 -11.93 -11.14
C GLY A 60 -7.44 -10.90 -10.32
N CYS A 61 -6.90 -10.41 -9.21
CA CYS A 61 -7.48 -9.27 -8.47
C CYS A 61 -7.18 -7.96 -9.22
N GLU A 62 -7.80 -7.79 -10.39
CA GLU A 62 -7.51 -6.71 -11.33
C GLU A 62 -7.61 -5.30 -10.74
N SER A 63 -8.53 -5.08 -9.79
CA SER A 63 -8.75 -3.78 -9.15
C SER A 63 -7.87 -3.51 -7.94
N LEU A 64 -7.00 -4.44 -7.53
CA LEU A 64 -6.17 -4.28 -6.33
C LEU A 64 -5.13 -3.18 -6.57
N GLU A 65 -5.22 -2.10 -5.77
CA GLU A 65 -4.38 -0.90 -5.96
C GLU A 65 -3.05 -0.98 -5.22
N ASN A 66 -3.02 -1.67 -4.08
CA ASN A 66 -1.82 -1.77 -3.26
C ASN A 66 -1.87 -2.96 -2.32
N ILE A 67 -0.67 -3.40 -1.88
CA ILE A 67 -0.53 -4.46 -0.89
C ILE A 67 0.59 -4.16 0.09
N VAL A 68 0.33 -4.42 1.37
CA VAL A 68 1.32 -4.36 2.44
C VAL A 68 1.51 -5.76 3.00
N ILE A 69 2.67 -6.33 2.80
CA ILE A 69 3.03 -7.65 3.31
C ILE A 69 3.41 -7.52 4.79
N PRO A 70 2.80 -8.30 5.71
CA PRO A 70 3.14 -8.26 7.13
C PRO A 70 4.57 -8.72 7.44
N GLU A 71 5.16 -8.17 8.51
CA GLU A 71 6.52 -8.50 8.96
C GLU A 71 6.75 -9.99 9.32
N GLY A 72 5.68 -10.78 9.53
CA GLY A 72 5.77 -12.21 9.79
C GLY A 72 5.94 -13.07 8.55
N VAL A 73 5.68 -12.52 7.37
CA VAL A 73 5.72 -13.27 6.11
C VAL A 73 7.15 -13.54 5.68
N THR A 74 7.46 -14.79 5.36
CA THR A 74 8.78 -15.25 4.93
C THR A 74 8.84 -15.61 3.46
N SER A 75 7.70 -15.95 2.84
CA SER A 75 7.66 -16.30 1.41
C SER A 75 6.43 -15.73 0.69
N ILE A 76 6.62 -15.35 -0.58
CA ILE A 76 5.56 -15.01 -1.53
C ILE A 76 5.66 -16.03 -2.67
N LYS A 77 4.62 -16.85 -2.83
CA LYS A 77 4.68 -17.99 -3.73
C LYS A 77 4.23 -17.64 -5.15
N TYR A 78 4.35 -18.64 -6.03
CA TYR A 78 4.08 -18.55 -7.45
C TYR A 78 2.73 -17.90 -7.75
N ARG A 79 2.74 -16.88 -8.61
CA ARG A 79 1.56 -16.15 -9.08
C ARG A 79 0.69 -15.52 -7.98
N ALA A 80 1.23 -15.25 -6.80
CA ALA A 80 0.46 -14.75 -5.66
C ALA A 80 -0.35 -13.48 -5.98
N PHE A 81 0.18 -12.59 -6.83
CA PHE A 81 -0.43 -11.34 -7.29
C PHE A 81 -0.41 -11.23 -8.83
N ASP A 82 -0.41 -12.38 -9.54
CA ASP A 82 -0.47 -12.41 -10.99
C ASP A 82 -1.78 -11.79 -11.49
N GLY A 83 -1.73 -10.96 -12.53
CA GLY A 83 -2.92 -10.31 -13.07
C GLY A 83 -3.54 -9.22 -12.19
N CYS A 84 -2.84 -8.76 -11.13
CA CYS A 84 -3.22 -7.57 -10.37
C CYS A 84 -2.88 -6.30 -11.16
N ASP A 85 -3.61 -6.06 -12.24
CA ASP A 85 -3.24 -5.07 -13.27
C ASP A 85 -3.25 -3.61 -12.80
N ASN A 86 -3.96 -3.29 -11.73
CA ASN A 86 -3.98 -1.94 -11.15
C ASN A 86 -3.07 -1.79 -9.91
N LEU A 87 -2.23 -2.78 -9.62
CA LEU A 87 -1.34 -2.73 -8.46
C LEU A 87 -0.24 -1.68 -8.66
N GLN A 88 -0.37 -0.57 -7.95
CA GLN A 88 0.55 0.58 -8.02
C GLN A 88 1.79 0.38 -7.16
N TYR A 89 1.62 -0.22 -5.98
CA TYR A 89 2.77 -0.50 -5.12
C TYR A 89 2.55 -1.72 -4.21
N ALA A 90 3.67 -2.37 -3.89
CA ALA A 90 3.76 -3.41 -2.88
C ALA A 90 4.83 -3.04 -1.84
N ILE A 91 4.50 -3.15 -0.54
CA ILE A 91 5.49 -3.00 0.53
C ILE A 91 5.88 -4.39 0.98
N ILE A 92 7.16 -4.73 0.82
CA ILE A 92 7.70 -6.06 1.13
C ILE A 92 8.74 -5.92 2.24
N PRO A 93 8.48 -6.47 3.43
CA PRO A 93 9.39 -6.38 4.57
C PRO A 93 10.64 -7.24 4.39
N ALA A 94 11.66 -6.96 5.18
CA ALA A 94 12.91 -7.71 5.16
C ALA A 94 12.78 -9.16 5.66
N SER A 95 11.67 -9.51 6.31
CA SER A 95 11.35 -10.88 6.71
C SER A 95 11.11 -11.82 5.52
N VAL A 96 10.67 -11.26 4.36
CA VAL A 96 10.49 -12.05 3.14
C VAL A 96 11.86 -12.43 2.57
N THR A 97 12.13 -13.73 2.58
CA THR A 97 13.40 -14.32 2.11
C THR A 97 13.27 -15.05 0.78
N SER A 98 12.04 -15.28 0.31
CA SER A 98 11.75 -15.94 -0.95
C SER A 98 10.56 -15.29 -1.65
N ILE A 99 10.73 -14.96 -2.93
CA ILE A 99 9.66 -14.53 -3.84
C ILE A 99 9.78 -15.41 -5.08
N GLU A 100 8.75 -16.20 -5.37
CA GLU A 100 8.77 -17.13 -6.49
C GLU A 100 8.48 -16.42 -7.81
N ASP A 101 8.86 -17.04 -8.92
CA ASP A 101 8.66 -16.53 -10.25
C ASP A 101 7.19 -16.22 -10.53
N GLY A 102 6.94 -15.13 -11.26
CA GLY A 102 5.58 -14.72 -11.58
C GLY A 102 4.74 -14.21 -10.42
N ALA A 103 5.31 -14.06 -9.21
CA ALA A 103 4.56 -13.61 -8.03
C ALA A 103 3.82 -12.28 -8.23
N PHE A 104 4.40 -11.38 -9.04
CA PHE A 104 3.83 -10.08 -9.42
C PHE A 104 3.77 -9.93 -10.94
N GLU A 105 3.47 -10.98 -11.67
CA GLU A 105 3.33 -10.90 -13.11
C GLU A 105 2.02 -10.18 -13.46
N THR A 106 2.09 -9.20 -14.34
CA THR A 106 0.91 -8.48 -14.83
C THR A 106 0.76 -8.67 -16.32
N GLY A 107 -0.45 -8.73 -16.82
CA GLY A 107 -0.73 -8.82 -18.26
C GLY A 107 -0.37 -7.56 -19.04
N ARG A 108 0.01 -6.47 -18.37
CA ARG A 108 0.30 -5.17 -18.97
C ARG A 108 1.79 -5.00 -19.25
N ARG A 109 2.12 -4.41 -20.42
CA ARG A 109 3.49 -4.09 -20.81
C ARG A 109 4.03 -2.85 -20.10
N ASP A 110 3.16 -1.93 -19.69
CA ASP A 110 3.52 -0.70 -18.97
C ASP A 110 3.23 -0.93 -17.48
N ARG A 111 4.24 -1.39 -16.76
CA ARG A 111 4.14 -1.68 -15.33
C ARG A 111 4.38 -0.40 -14.53
N ASP A 112 3.35 0.09 -13.87
CA ASP A 112 3.47 1.17 -12.89
C ASP A 112 3.73 0.64 -11.46
N LEU A 113 4.00 -0.68 -11.30
CA LEU A 113 4.26 -1.28 -10.00
C LEU A 113 5.59 -0.78 -9.41
N LEU A 114 5.51 -0.28 -8.18
CA LEU A 114 6.66 0.11 -7.36
C LEU A 114 6.78 -0.81 -6.14
N ILE A 115 7.89 -1.53 -6.02
CA ILE A 115 8.18 -2.34 -4.83
C ILE A 115 8.95 -1.48 -3.82
N TYR A 116 8.37 -1.29 -2.63
CA TYR A 116 9.07 -0.73 -1.48
C TYR A 116 9.72 -1.87 -0.69
N CYS A 117 11.02 -1.79 -0.50
CA CYS A 117 11.79 -2.81 0.20
C CYS A 117 12.97 -2.20 0.98
N LYS A 118 13.69 -3.03 1.72
CA LYS A 118 14.97 -2.65 2.32
C LYS A 118 16.11 -3.05 1.40
N GLU A 119 17.17 -2.25 1.38
CA GLU A 119 18.42 -2.55 0.65
C GLU A 119 18.99 -3.92 1.03
N GLY A 120 19.44 -4.69 0.04
CA GLY A 120 20.04 -6.01 0.21
C GLY A 120 19.05 -7.15 0.45
N THR A 121 17.73 -6.93 0.29
CA THR A 121 16.72 -7.97 0.48
C THR A 121 16.40 -8.74 -0.80
N CYS A 122 15.74 -9.90 -0.65
CA CYS A 122 15.29 -10.67 -1.82
C CYS A 122 14.26 -9.89 -2.66
N ALA A 123 13.48 -9.00 -2.04
CA ALA A 123 12.53 -8.15 -2.75
C ALA A 123 13.21 -7.18 -3.71
N GLU A 124 14.37 -6.63 -3.33
CA GLU A 124 15.19 -5.82 -4.24
C GLU A 124 15.74 -6.67 -5.41
N SER A 125 16.25 -7.86 -5.11
CA SER A 125 16.76 -8.77 -6.13
C SER A 125 15.66 -9.17 -7.12
N TYR A 126 14.50 -9.56 -6.61
CA TYR A 126 13.33 -9.90 -7.41
C TYR A 126 12.88 -8.74 -8.32
N ALA A 127 12.83 -7.52 -7.77
CA ALA A 127 12.46 -6.34 -8.56
C ALA A 127 13.43 -6.10 -9.73
N LYS A 128 14.75 -6.21 -9.48
CA LYS A 128 15.79 -6.07 -10.51
C LYS A 128 15.71 -7.15 -11.59
N GLU A 129 15.51 -8.40 -11.20
CA GLU A 129 15.45 -9.55 -12.11
C GLU A 129 14.21 -9.51 -13.01
N ASN A 130 13.14 -8.85 -12.55
CA ASN A 130 11.87 -8.75 -13.27
C ASN A 130 11.58 -7.38 -13.88
N ASP A 131 12.57 -6.47 -13.94
CA ASP A 131 12.42 -5.10 -14.43
C ASP A 131 11.28 -4.31 -13.76
N ILE A 132 11.07 -4.54 -12.44
CA ILE A 132 10.08 -3.81 -11.64
C ILE A 132 10.78 -2.64 -10.95
N SER A 133 10.15 -1.46 -10.98
CA SER A 133 10.63 -0.30 -10.23
C SER A 133 10.65 -0.57 -8.73
N TYR A 134 11.69 -0.11 -8.03
CA TYR A 134 11.77 -0.27 -6.58
C TYR A 134 12.32 0.98 -5.90
N ALA A 135 12.00 1.12 -4.61
CA ALA A 135 12.50 2.18 -3.74
C ALA A 135 12.79 1.64 -2.34
N TYR A 136 13.79 2.22 -1.68
CA TYR A 136 14.11 1.85 -0.30
C TYR A 136 13.20 2.58 0.69
N GLY A 137 12.69 1.84 1.65
CA GLY A 137 11.81 2.29 2.71
C GLY A 137 10.61 1.36 2.90
N ASN A 138 9.89 1.55 3.97
CA ASN A 138 8.61 0.88 4.23
C ASN A 138 7.43 1.87 4.14
N THR A 139 7.69 3.01 3.60
CA THR A 139 6.69 4.05 3.41
C THR A 139 6.13 3.94 1.99
N ALA A 140 5.11 3.10 1.82
CA ALA A 140 3.99 3.63 1.09
C ALA A 140 3.70 4.96 1.78
N LYS A 141 4.03 6.08 1.14
CA LYS A 141 3.49 7.34 1.60
C LYS A 141 1.99 7.11 1.60
N LYS A 142 1.40 6.84 2.79
CA LYS A 142 -0.04 6.90 2.94
C LYS A 142 -0.42 8.18 2.24
N ARG A 143 -1.35 8.11 1.30
CA ARG A 143 -1.88 9.32 0.67
C ARG A 143 -2.41 10.13 1.84
N GLN A 144 -1.57 11.06 2.31
CA GLN A 144 -1.90 11.86 3.47
C GLN A 144 -2.94 12.85 3.01
N THR A 145 -4.07 12.85 3.66
CA THR A 145 -5.06 13.89 3.45
C THR A 145 -4.64 15.08 4.29
N ILE A 146 -4.33 16.20 3.63
CA ILE A 146 -4.12 17.46 4.32
C ILE A 146 -5.47 18.17 4.32
N THR A 147 -6.03 18.35 5.50
CA THR A 147 -7.23 19.15 5.68
C THR A 147 -6.79 20.51 6.19
N ALA A 148 -7.12 21.55 5.45
CA ALA A 148 -6.93 22.93 5.84
C ALA A 148 -8.25 23.69 5.62
N ASN A 149 -8.56 24.63 6.49
CA ASN A 149 -9.70 25.51 6.29
C ASN A 149 -9.34 26.61 5.28
N ASP A 150 -10.24 26.90 4.37
CA ASP A 150 -10.15 28.09 3.53
C ASP A 150 -10.34 29.33 4.41
N PHE A 151 -9.57 30.36 4.15
CA PHE A 151 -9.69 31.66 4.81
C PHE A 151 -9.38 32.78 3.83
N GLU A 152 -10.07 33.89 4.03
CA GLU A 152 -9.78 35.16 3.34
C GLU A 152 -9.27 36.16 4.37
N LYS A 153 -8.17 36.83 4.06
CA LYS A 153 -7.54 37.86 4.88
C LYS A 153 -7.13 39.03 4.01
N MET A 154 -7.20 40.24 4.56
CA MET A 154 -6.79 41.46 3.90
C MET A 154 -5.50 42.00 4.51
N TYR A 155 -4.82 42.82 3.75
CA TYR A 155 -3.65 43.56 4.23
C TYR A 155 -4.00 44.39 5.45
N GLY A 156 -3.24 44.22 6.54
CA GLY A 156 -3.44 44.92 7.83
C GLY A 156 -4.23 44.09 8.86
N ASP A 157 -4.72 42.93 8.53
CA ASP A 157 -5.30 41.99 9.50
C ASP A 157 -4.22 41.49 10.47
N GLU A 158 -4.63 41.13 11.69
CA GLU A 158 -3.73 40.50 12.66
C GLU A 158 -3.20 39.15 12.14
N SER A 159 -1.96 38.83 12.57
CA SER A 159 -1.37 37.51 12.25
C SER A 159 -2.23 36.35 12.79
N PHE A 160 -2.28 35.24 12.07
CA PHE A 160 -3.04 34.07 12.43
C PHE A 160 -2.30 32.79 12.11
N TYR A 161 -2.79 31.65 12.59
CA TYR A 161 -2.23 30.36 12.28
C TYR A 161 -3.09 29.60 11.27
N ILE A 162 -2.44 29.01 10.25
CA ILE A 162 -3.11 28.07 9.37
C ILE A 162 -3.38 26.80 10.18
N GLN A 163 -4.66 26.51 10.37
CA GLN A 163 -5.07 25.25 10.98
C GLN A 163 -5.10 24.19 9.90
N ALA A 164 -4.07 23.37 9.84
CA ALA A 164 -3.99 22.22 8.95
C ALA A 164 -3.67 20.97 9.77
N ALA A 165 -4.29 19.86 9.42
CA ALA A 165 -4.05 18.57 10.03
C ALA A 165 -3.71 17.55 8.94
N THR A 166 -2.90 16.56 9.28
CA THR A 166 -2.62 15.40 8.46
C THR A 166 -2.96 14.14 9.23
N ASP A 167 -3.49 13.15 8.55
CA ASP A 167 -3.77 11.80 9.09
C ASP A 167 -2.55 10.88 9.07
N GLY A 168 -1.40 11.39 8.62
CA GLY A 168 -0.14 10.67 8.50
C GLY A 168 0.94 11.16 9.48
N ASP A 169 2.10 10.55 9.40
CA ASP A 169 3.31 10.83 10.19
C ASP A 169 4.21 11.90 9.56
N GLY A 170 3.79 12.45 8.41
CA GLY A 170 4.50 13.49 7.69
C GLY A 170 4.47 14.84 8.40
N LYS A 171 5.58 15.56 8.37
CA LYS A 171 5.67 16.92 8.87
C LYS A 171 5.02 17.89 7.88
N LEU A 172 4.06 18.71 8.34
CA LEU A 172 3.52 19.80 7.55
C LEU A 172 4.59 20.86 7.27
N THR A 173 4.66 21.29 6.03
CA THR A 173 5.47 22.43 5.62
C THR A 173 4.60 23.43 4.90
N TYR A 174 4.82 24.71 5.18
CA TYR A 174 4.04 25.81 4.64
C TYR A 174 4.90 26.61 3.67
N LYS A 175 4.30 27.02 2.54
CA LYS A 175 4.94 27.92 1.57
C LYS A 175 3.92 28.93 1.06
N VAL A 176 4.35 30.15 0.85
CA VAL A 176 3.56 31.16 0.16
C VAL A 176 4.00 31.30 -1.28
N LYS A 177 3.10 31.73 -2.15
CA LYS A 177 3.39 31.95 -3.56
C LYS A 177 4.16 33.26 -3.79
N ASP A 178 3.88 34.27 -2.96
CA ASP A 178 4.50 35.61 -3.03
C ASP A 178 4.88 36.06 -1.63
N GLU A 179 6.17 35.97 -1.31
CA GLU A 179 6.73 36.35 -0.01
C GLU A 179 6.84 37.89 0.17
N SER A 180 6.61 38.68 -0.87
CA SER A 180 6.57 40.14 -0.76
C SER A 180 5.28 40.67 -0.15
N VAL A 181 4.25 39.85 -0.12
CA VAL A 181 2.90 40.19 0.37
C VAL A 181 2.64 39.59 1.76
N VAL A 182 3.10 38.38 1.99
CA VAL A 182 2.84 37.65 3.22
C VAL A 182 3.96 36.64 3.50
N THR A 183 4.27 36.41 4.76
CA THR A 183 5.20 35.34 5.17
C THR A 183 4.48 34.24 5.95
N VAL A 184 4.98 33.02 5.87
CA VAL A 184 4.51 31.91 6.68
C VAL A 184 5.69 31.22 7.36
N SER A 185 5.60 31.08 8.68
CA SER A 185 6.62 30.38 9.47
C SER A 185 6.46 28.84 9.40
N ALA A 186 7.46 28.13 9.87
CA ALA A 186 7.47 26.67 9.84
C ALA A 186 6.38 26.02 10.69
N ASP A 187 5.80 26.74 11.65
CA ASP A 187 4.66 26.34 12.48
C ASP A 187 3.30 26.80 11.92
N GLY A 188 3.30 27.41 10.73
CA GLY A 188 2.09 27.84 10.04
C GLY A 188 1.55 29.20 10.44
N LYS A 189 2.33 30.03 11.16
CA LYS A 189 1.92 31.40 11.47
C LYS A 189 2.09 32.29 10.24
N VAL A 190 1.05 32.99 9.88
CA VAL A 190 0.99 33.96 8.76
C VAL A 190 1.12 35.38 9.32
N THR A 191 2.00 36.15 8.71
CA THR A 191 2.25 37.57 9.07
C THR A 191 2.38 38.43 7.83
#